data_54b1a314dad3ae384e418c6f16f55e72
#
_entry.id   54b1a314dad3ae384e418c6f16f55e72
#
_cell.length_a   1.000
_cell.length_b   1.000
_cell.length_c   1.000
_cell.angle_alpha   90.00
_cell.angle_beta   90.00
_cell.angle_gamma   90.00
#
_symmetry.space_group_name_H-M   'P 1'
#
loop_
_entity.id
_entity.type
_entity.pdbx_description
1 polymer ?
#
loop_
_entity_poly.entity_id
_entity_poly.type
_entity_poly.pdbx_seq_one_letter_code
_entity_poly.pdbx_strand_id
1 'polypeptide(L)'
;MPSLRYSHPVAWTRTGKRARVRADFSAADAELKATLDSLDGADNYAGWIFELIEPYLGNEVLEVGAGHGTFTEMLARRGKRVVACDLSERCVSRLRERFSGEESVEILHGSVDSAAAYGPFDSVILINVLEHIEDDHGALQELGSQLLRPGGRAVLWVPAFPLLYSDFDRKIGHYRRYRRPELRTQLLNAGYEVQDIRYVNAVGAVAWLVLARFLRFTPTHGTPVKVFDKYFVPVLKPLERRWRPPFGQSVLAVATQPGEYPPDRRPGSAH
;
A
#
# COMPACT_ATOMS: atom_id res chain seq x y z
N MET A 1 34.21 -22.34 0.81
CA MET A 1 33.25 -21.25 0.52
C MET A 1 32.06 -21.46 1.43
N PRO A 2 31.79 -20.61 2.44
CA PRO A 2 30.66 -20.76 3.33
C PRO A 2 29.42 -20.17 2.67
N SER A 3 28.35 -20.94 2.62
CA SER A 3 27.03 -20.59 2.16
C SER A 3 26.42 -19.49 3.05
N LEU A 4 26.17 -18.33 2.49
CA LEU A 4 25.37 -17.26 3.10
C LEU A 4 23.95 -17.78 3.35
N ARG A 5 23.61 -18.03 4.60
CA ARG A 5 22.25 -18.31 5.03
C ARG A 5 21.52 -16.98 5.15
N TYR A 6 20.65 -16.68 4.16
CA TYR A 6 19.74 -15.55 4.26
C TYR A 6 18.71 -15.79 5.38
N SER A 7 18.65 -14.87 6.31
CA SER A 7 17.62 -14.82 7.35
C SER A 7 16.33 -14.22 6.78
N HIS A 8 15.25 -14.98 6.83
CA HIS A 8 13.94 -14.63 6.29
C HIS A 8 13.19 -13.58 7.14
N PRO A 9 12.33 -12.76 6.53
CA PRO A 9 11.51 -11.77 7.24
C PRO A 9 10.47 -12.44 8.14
N VAL A 10 10.14 -11.75 9.22
CA VAL A 10 9.30 -12.21 10.32
C VAL A 10 7.83 -12.09 9.94
N ALA A 11 7.09 -13.20 9.98
CA ALA A 11 5.64 -13.17 9.93
C ALA A 11 5.06 -12.81 11.30
N TRP A 12 4.02 -12.02 11.31
CA TRP A 12 3.28 -11.60 12.49
C TRP A 12 2.57 -12.76 13.15
N THR A 13 2.82 -13.01 14.44
CA THR A 13 2.04 -13.95 15.24
C THR A 13 1.67 -13.35 16.57
N ARG A 14 0.44 -13.63 17.00
CA ARG A 14 -0.22 -13.17 18.23
C ARG A 14 0.51 -13.52 19.55
N THR A 15 1.62 -14.23 19.51
CA THR A 15 2.29 -14.81 20.68
C THR A 15 3.78 -14.48 20.80
N GLY A 16 4.31 -13.50 20.06
CA GLY A 16 5.72 -13.12 20.16
C GLY A 16 6.72 -14.22 19.75
N LYS A 17 6.27 -15.36 19.22
CA LYS A 17 7.12 -16.40 18.68
C LYS A 17 7.30 -16.17 17.19
N ARG A 18 8.54 -15.92 16.79
CA ARG A 18 8.96 -15.82 15.39
C ARG A 18 8.54 -17.06 14.60
N ALA A 19 7.48 -17.00 13.82
CA ALA A 19 7.12 -18.04 12.88
C ALA A 19 8.02 -17.94 11.65
N ARG A 20 8.79 -18.98 11.38
CA ARG A 20 9.55 -19.10 10.13
C ARG A 20 8.58 -19.56 9.04
N VAL A 21 8.10 -18.64 8.21
CA VAL A 21 7.40 -18.99 6.97
C VAL A 21 8.46 -19.41 5.96
N ARG A 22 8.52 -20.71 5.64
CA ARG A 22 9.20 -21.22 4.45
C ARG A 22 8.21 -21.14 3.29
N ALA A 23 8.14 -20.01 2.63
CA ALA A 23 7.60 -19.93 1.28
C ALA A 23 8.77 -19.90 0.30
N ASP A 24 8.60 -20.52 -0.85
CA ASP A 24 9.59 -20.46 -1.93
C ASP A 24 9.48 -19.09 -2.61
N PHE A 25 10.17 -18.09 -2.01
CA PHE A 25 10.10 -16.69 -2.40
C PHE A 25 10.69 -16.40 -3.78
N SER A 26 11.47 -17.32 -4.37
CA SER A 26 12.16 -17.04 -5.63
C SER A 26 11.21 -16.87 -6.82
N ALA A 27 10.15 -17.64 -6.87
CA ALA A 27 9.13 -17.52 -7.93
C ALA A 27 8.18 -16.35 -7.65
N ALA A 28 7.78 -16.15 -6.38
CA ALA A 28 6.94 -15.01 -5.97
C ALA A 28 7.69 -13.67 -6.15
N ASP A 29 8.97 -13.61 -5.86
CA ASP A 29 9.81 -12.43 -6.10
C ASP A 29 9.92 -12.07 -7.59
N ALA A 30 10.00 -13.04 -8.49
CA ALA A 30 10.07 -12.80 -9.93
C ALA A 30 8.75 -12.24 -10.48
N GLU A 31 7.61 -12.79 -10.06
CA GLU A 31 6.29 -12.34 -10.47
C GLU A 31 5.93 -10.98 -9.83
N LEU A 32 6.27 -10.79 -8.56
CA LEU A 32 6.13 -9.50 -7.87
C LEU A 32 6.96 -8.42 -8.56
N LYS A 33 8.20 -8.74 -8.94
CA LYS A 33 9.05 -7.84 -9.74
C LYS A 33 8.38 -7.47 -11.05
N ALA A 34 7.93 -8.46 -11.84
CA ALA A 34 7.28 -8.20 -13.12
C ALA A 34 6.03 -7.32 -12.95
N THR A 35 5.32 -7.49 -11.83
CA THR A 35 4.17 -6.66 -11.46
C THR A 35 4.60 -5.22 -11.14
N LEU A 36 5.61 -5.04 -10.30
CA LEU A 36 6.15 -3.71 -9.97
C LEU A 36 6.70 -3.01 -11.23
N ASP A 37 7.49 -3.72 -12.05
CA ASP A 37 8.01 -3.20 -13.32
C ASP A 37 6.87 -2.82 -14.31
N SER A 38 5.73 -3.51 -14.26
CA SER A 38 4.56 -3.18 -15.09
C SER A 38 3.78 -1.96 -14.59
N LEU A 39 3.78 -1.75 -13.27
CA LEU A 39 3.17 -0.59 -12.63
C LEU A 39 4.01 0.67 -12.77
N ASP A 40 5.34 0.56 -12.89
CA ASP A 40 6.25 1.69 -13.16
C ASP A 40 5.95 2.45 -14.48
N GLY A 41 5.04 1.97 -15.30
CA GLY A 41 4.59 2.64 -16.52
C GLY A 41 3.11 3.03 -16.50
N ALA A 42 2.47 3.00 -15.33
CA ALA A 42 1.06 3.32 -15.13
C ALA A 42 0.90 4.66 -14.36
N ASP A 43 1.51 5.71 -14.91
CA ASP A 43 1.61 7.02 -14.25
C ASP A 43 0.25 7.69 -14.00
N ASN A 44 -0.70 7.52 -14.94
CA ASN A 44 -2.05 8.06 -14.77
C ASN A 44 -2.80 7.36 -13.63
N TYR A 45 -2.63 6.03 -13.50
CA TYR A 45 -3.26 5.25 -12.45
C TYR A 45 -2.66 5.55 -11.07
N ALA A 46 -1.33 5.60 -10.98
CA ALA A 46 -0.64 6.01 -9.76
C ALA A 46 -1.01 7.44 -9.35
N GLY A 47 -1.04 8.38 -10.31
CA GLY A 47 -1.50 9.75 -10.08
C GLY A 47 -2.96 9.82 -9.62
N TRP A 48 -3.84 8.96 -10.16
CA TRP A 48 -5.23 8.87 -9.72
C TRP A 48 -5.35 8.38 -8.28
N ILE A 49 -4.63 7.30 -7.92
CA ILE A 49 -4.56 6.82 -6.54
C ILE A 49 -4.08 7.94 -5.62
N PHE A 50 -2.97 8.59 -6.00
CA PHE A 50 -2.38 9.65 -5.19
C PHE A 50 -3.35 10.80 -4.93
N GLU A 51 -4.05 11.30 -5.94
CA GLU A 51 -5.06 12.36 -5.78
C GLU A 51 -6.22 11.96 -4.86
N LEU A 52 -6.55 10.66 -4.80
CA LEU A 52 -7.61 10.16 -3.92
C LEU A 52 -7.16 10.04 -2.47
N ILE A 53 -5.89 9.79 -2.21
CA ILE A 53 -5.34 9.61 -0.86
C ILE A 53 -4.76 10.91 -0.28
N GLU A 54 -4.19 11.78 -1.12
CA GLU A 54 -3.49 13.01 -0.71
C GLU A 54 -4.26 13.89 0.29
N PRO A 55 -5.61 14.11 0.14
CA PRO A 55 -6.36 14.95 1.06
C PRO A 55 -6.39 14.43 2.51
N TYR A 56 -6.01 13.18 2.72
CA TYR A 56 -6.00 12.53 4.03
C TYR A 56 -4.61 12.47 4.66
N LEU A 57 -3.57 12.91 3.96
CA LEU A 57 -2.19 12.80 4.40
C LEU A 57 -1.73 14.06 5.15
N GLY A 58 -1.11 13.84 6.31
CA GLY A 58 -0.40 14.89 7.05
C GLY A 58 1.01 15.14 6.48
N ASN A 59 1.90 15.73 7.28
CA ASN A 59 3.25 16.07 6.84
C ASN A 59 4.25 14.94 7.05
N GLU A 60 4.13 14.19 8.16
CA GLU A 60 4.97 13.04 8.50
C GLU A 60 4.27 11.77 8.03
N VAL A 61 4.76 11.14 6.97
CA VAL A 61 4.11 9.99 6.34
C VAL A 61 5.01 8.76 6.38
N LEU A 62 4.47 7.64 6.88
CA LEU A 62 5.06 6.33 6.71
C LEU A 62 4.45 5.65 5.49
N GLU A 63 5.26 5.25 4.54
CA GLU A 63 4.90 4.37 3.43
C GLU A 63 5.39 2.95 3.72
N VAL A 64 4.45 2.02 3.87
CA VAL A 64 4.76 0.60 4.07
C VAL A 64 4.68 -0.13 2.73
N GLY A 65 5.75 -0.87 2.39
CA GLY A 65 5.86 -1.57 1.10
C GLY A 65 6.06 -0.60 -0.07
N ALA A 66 7.06 0.27 0.03
CA ALA A 66 7.30 1.35 -0.92
C ALA A 66 7.68 0.88 -2.34
N GLY A 67 8.09 -0.39 -2.51
CA GLY A 67 8.43 -0.99 -3.80
C GLY A 67 9.50 -0.21 -4.54
N HIS A 68 9.16 0.34 -5.70
CA HIS A 68 10.08 1.16 -6.51
C HIS A 68 10.03 2.67 -6.21
N GLY A 69 9.24 3.10 -5.20
CA GLY A 69 9.21 4.47 -4.72
C GLY A 69 8.33 5.43 -5.52
N THR A 70 7.32 4.93 -6.21
CA THR A 70 6.40 5.76 -6.99
C THR A 70 5.62 6.72 -6.11
N PHE A 71 5.05 6.23 -5.01
CA PHE A 71 4.31 7.09 -4.07
C PHE A 71 5.26 7.87 -3.17
N THR A 72 6.41 7.30 -2.78
CA THR A 72 7.49 8.02 -2.09
C THR A 72 7.86 9.31 -2.82
N GLU A 73 8.07 9.22 -4.15
CA GLU A 73 8.40 10.39 -4.97
C GLU A 73 7.25 11.42 -5.01
N MET A 74 6.01 10.94 -5.17
CA MET A 74 4.84 11.83 -5.18
C MET A 74 4.69 12.56 -3.85
N LEU A 75 4.92 11.89 -2.73
CA LEU A 75 4.90 12.46 -1.38
C LEU A 75 6.01 13.50 -1.20
N ALA A 76 7.25 13.17 -1.56
CA ALA A 76 8.41 14.07 -1.46
C ALA A 76 8.19 15.34 -2.30
N ARG A 77 7.68 15.22 -3.53
CA ARG A 77 7.32 16.35 -4.40
C ARG A 77 6.24 17.26 -3.82
N ARG A 78 5.44 16.77 -2.86
CA ARG A 78 4.44 17.57 -2.10
C ARG A 78 4.99 18.13 -0.81
N GLY A 79 6.31 18.04 -0.62
CA GLY A 79 6.99 18.55 0.59
C GLY A 79 6.70 17.76 1.84
N LYS A 80 6.28 16.48 1.71
CA LYS A 80 6.08 15.60 2.86
C LYS A 80 7.41 15.04 3.34
N ARG A 81 7.52 14.79 4.64
CA ARG A 81 8.59 13.97 5.20
C ARG A 81 8.16 12.52 5.16
N VAL A 82 8.92 11.69 4.50
CA VAL A 82 8.54 10.31 4.19
C VAL A 82 9.54 9.36 4.82
N VAL A 83 9.02 8.42 5.59
CA VAL A 83 9.74 7.20 5.93
C VAL A 83 9.17 6.10 5.05
N ALA A 84 9.99 5.56 4.15
CA ALA A 84 9.59 4.52 3.22
C ALA A 84 10.25 3.20 3.62
N CYS A 85 9.45 2.17 3.93
CA CYS A 85 9.98 0.87 4.29
C CYS A 85 9.55 -0.21 3.29
N ASP A 86 10.46 -1.17 3.07
CA ASP A 86 10.20 -2.36 2.25
C ASP A 86 10.95 -3.57 2.80
N LEU A 87 10.40 -4.77 2.65
CA LEU A 87 11.00 -6.03 3.07
C LEU A 87 12.02 -6.55 2.05
N SER A 88 11.91 -6.13 0.79
CA SER A 88 12.79 -6.52 -0.30
C SER A 88 14.07 -5.70 -0.27
N GLU A 89 15.21 -6.33 0.01
CA GLU A 89 16.52 -5.68 -0.05
C GLU A 89 16.79 -5.02 -1.41
N ARG A 90 16.27 -5.63 -2.46
CA ARG A 90 16.36 -5.08 -3.83
C ARG A 90 15.57 -3.78 -3.98
N CYS A 91 14.32 -3.74 -3.49
CA CYS A 91 13.52 -2.50 -3.51
C CYS A 91 14.22 -1.43 -2.68
N VAL A 92 14.70 -1.77 -1.50
CA VAL A 92 15.43 -0.85 -0.62
C VAL A 92 16.69 -0.29 -1.28
N SER A 93 17.47 -1.13 -1.96
CA SER A 93 18.67 -0.66 -2.70
C SER A 93 18.30 0.34 -3.80
N ARG A 94 17.24 0.04 -4.57
CA ARG A 94 16.72 0.94 -5.61
C ARG A 94 16.17 2.24 -5.03
N LEU A 95 15.46 2.17 -3.89
CA LEU A 95 14.97 3.36 -3.19
C LEU A 95 16.11 4.24 -2.72
N ARG A 96 17.15 3.68 -2.10
CA ARG A 96 18.33 4.42 -1.66
C ARG A 96 19.07 5.09 -2.81
N GLU A 97 19.19 4.43 -3.96
CA GLU A 97 19.77 5.03 -5.16
C GLU A 97 18.89 6.18 -5.68
N ARG A 98 17.58 5.94 -5.80
CA ARG A 98 16.63 6.91 -6.37
C ARG A 98 16.50 8.19 -5.53
N PHE A 99 16.52 8.06 -4.21
CA PHE A 99 16.35 9.16 -3.27
C PHE A 99 17.67 9.60 -2.62
N SER A 100 18.79 9.26 -3.22
CA SER A 100 20.11 9.71 -2.77
C SER A 100 20.19 11.25 -2.77
N GLY A 101 20.39 11.85 -1.59
CA GLY A 101 20.42 13.30 -1.42
C GLY A 101 19.06 13.98 -1.21
N GLU A 102 17.97 13.23 -1.16
CA GLU A 102 16.64 13.76 -0.80
C GLU A 102 16.44 13.72 0.71
N GLU A 103 16.69 14.84 1.37
CA GLU A 103 16.66 14.94 2.86
C GLU A 103 15.26 14.70 3.45
N SER A 104 14.21 14.82 2.65
CA SER A 104 12.84 14.61 3.10
C SER A 104 12.43 13.13 3.12
N VAL A 105 13.31 12.22 2.64
CA VAL A 105 13.00 10.79 2.49
C VAL A 105 14.00 9.93 3.25
N GLU A 106 13.50 9.14 4.20
CA GLU A 106 14.26 8.11 4.91
C GLU A 106 13.87 6.72 4.40
N ILE A 107 14.86 5.87 4.10
CA ILE A 107 14.64 4.52 3.54
C ILE A 107 15.02 3.45 4.56
N LEU A 108 14.06 2.61 4.92
CA LEU A 108 14.22 1.52 5.87
C LEU A 108 14.09 0.16 5.20
N HIS A 109 15.02 -0.74 5.54
CA HIS A 109 14.90 -2.15 5.21
C HIS A 109 14.25 -2.89 6.39
N GLY A 110 13.02 -3.32 6.23
CA GLY A 110 12.31 -4.05 7.26
C GLY A 110 10.79 -3.90 7.20
N SER A 111 10.17 -4.43 8.24
CA SER A 111 8.73 -4.34 8.47
C SER A 111 8.37 -3.04 9.18
N VAL A 112 7.11 -2.93 9.51
CA VAL A 112 6.50 -1.85 10.28
C VAL A 112 7.24 -1.59 11.60
N ASP A 113 7.73 -2.64 12.28
CA ASP A 113 8.53 -2.53 13.52
C ASP A 113 9.77 -1.63 13.35
N SER A 114 10.39 -1.69 12.18
CA SER A 114 11.59 -0.92 11.88
C SER A 114 11.31 0.58 11.84
N ALA A 115 10.07 0.98 11.59
CA ALA A 115 9.65 2.38 11.50
C ALA A 115 9.30 2.99 12.87
N ALA A 116 9.16 2.19 13.93
CA ALA A 116 8.75 2.67 15.26
C ALA A 116 9.70 3.73 15.86
N ALA A 117 11.00 3.65 15.52
CA ALA A 117 12.00 4.62 15.97
C ALA A 117 11.84 6.02 15.31
N TYR A 118 11.10 6.11 14.21
CA TYR A 118 10.91 7.33 13.42
C TYR A 118 9.54 7.98 13.61
N GLY A 119 8.60 7.27 14.25
CA GLY A 119 7.25 7.76 14.53
C GLY A 119 7.15 8.62 15.81
N PRO A 120 5.94 8.99 16.21
CA PRO A 120 4.67 8.67 15.56
C PRO A 120 4.39 9.54 14.33
N PHE A 121 3.66 8.98 13.35
CA PHE A 121 3.35 9.59 12.07
C PHE A 121 1.97 10.25 12.05
N ASP A 122 1.80 11.25 11.17
CA ASP A 122 0.51 11.85 10.85
C ASP A 122 -0.35 10.89 10.02
N SER A 123 0.32 10.15 9.14
CA SER A 123 -0.34 9.21 8.25
C SER A 123 0.53 7.99 7.97
N VAL A 124 -0.11 6.84 7.84
CA VAL A 124 0.50 5.62 7.33
C VAL A 124 -0.25 5.18 6.08
N ILE A 125 0.47 4.96 4.99
CA ILE A 125 -0.11 4.47 3.73
C ILE A 125 0.33 3.04 3.45
N LEU A 126 -0.63 2.19 3.04
CA LEU A 126 -0.42 0.84 2.56
C LEU A 126 -1.13 0.69 1.21
N ILE A 127 -0.36 0.65 0.13
CA ILE A 127 -0.90 0.56 -1.23
C ILE A 127 -0.54 -0.80 -1.81
N ASN A 128 -1.53 -1.70 -1.89
CA ASN A 128 -1.37 -3.10 -2.25
C ASN A 128 -0.31 -3.82 -1.39
N VAL A 129 -0.49 -3.72 -0.07
CA VAL A 129 0.41 -4.32 0.94
C VAL A 129 -0.35 -5.20 1.90
N LEU A 130 -1.51 -4.76 2.41
CA LEU A 130 -2.23 -5.45 3.47
C LEU A 130 -2.66 -6.88 3.07
N GLU A 131 -2.96 -7.11 1.80
CA GLU A 131 -3.27 -8.43 1.23
C GLU A 131 -2.13 -9.44 1.28
N HIS A 132 -0.89 -8.96 1.43
CA HIS A 132 0.31 -9.78 1.59
C HIS A 132 0.61 -10.14 3.05
N ILE A 133 -0.15 -9.62 4.00
CA ILE A 133 0.03 -9.87 5.43
C ILE A 133 -0.96 -10.94 5.89
N GLU A 134 -0.46 -12.06 6.42
CA GLU A 134 -1.30 -13.16 6.86
C GLU A 134 -2.18 -12.75 8.05
N ASP A 135 -1.60 -12.13 9.08
CA ASP A 135 -2.32 -11.51 10.21
C ASP A 135 -2.52 -10.02 9.96
N ASP A 136 -3.40 -9.69 9.01
CA ASP A 136 -3.73 -8.33 8.63
C ASP A 136 -4.41 -7.55 9.77
N HIS A 137 -5.17 -8.23 10.63
CA HIS A 137 -5.80 -7.61 11.80
C HIS A 137 -4.75 -7.18 12.83
N GLY A 138 -3.81 -8.07 13.18
CA GLY A 138 -2.70 -7.75 14.08
C GLY A 138 -1.84 -6.61 13.55
N ALA A 139 -1.55 -6.61 12.26
CA ALA A 139 -0.82 -5.52 11.60
C ALA A 139 -1.56 -4.17 11.72
N LEU A 140 -2.86 -4.13 11.48
CA LEU A 140 -3.67 -2.92 11.64
C LEU A 140 -3.67 -2.40 13.09
N GLN A 141 -3.80 -3.29 14.09
CA GLN A 141 -3.72 -2.91 15.50
C GLN A 141 -2.38 -2.28 15.85
N GLU A 142 -1.29 -2.85 15.38
CA GLU A 142 0.06 -2.37 15.66
C GLU A 142 0.34 -1.03 14.98
N LEU A 143 -0.05 -0.89 13.70
CA LEU A 143 0.04 0.38 12.98
C LEU A 143 -0.66 1.51 13.76
N GLY A 144 -1.87 1.26 14.25
CA GLY A 144 -2.62 2.25 15.02
C GLY A 144 -1.98 2.59 16.35
N SER A 145 -1.60 1.57 17.11
CA SER A 145 -1.16 1.77 18.51
C SER A 145 0.28 2.23 18.65
N GLN A 146 1.16 1.92 17.68
CA GLN A 146 2.60 2.17 17.80
C GLN A 146 3.12 3.25 16.86
N LEU A 147 2.49 3.42 15.70
CA LEU A 147 3.04 4.25 14.64
C LEU A 147 2.23 5.49 14.32
N LEU A 148 0.92 5.45 14.52
CA LEU A 148 0.09 6.64 14.32
C LEU A 148 0.01 7.47 15.61
N ARG A 149 0.13 8.78 15.46
CA ARG A 149 -0.22 9.68 16.56
C ARG A 149 -1.75 9.71 16.78
N PRO A 150 -2.22 10.11 17.95
CA PRO A 150 -3.66 10.34 18.18
C PRO A 150 -4.21 11.27 17.09
N GLY A 151 -5.35 10.89 16.47
CA GLY A 151 -5.91 11.59 15.31
C GLY A 151 -5.20 11.36 13.97
N GLY A 152 -4.11 10.59 13.96
CA GLY A 152 -3.40 10.19 12.74
C GLY A 152 -4.22 9.21 11.89
N ARG A 153 -3.88 9.06 10.61
CA ARG A 153 -4.69 8.33 9.64
C ARG A 153 -3.96 7.15 9.02
N ALA A 154 -4.62 6.00 8.99
CA ALA A 154 -4.26 4.88 8.12
C ALA A 154 -5.00 5.02 6.79
N VAL A 155 -4.29 5.01 5.68
CA VAL A 155 -4.82 5.08 4.32
C VAL A 155 -4.46 3.80 3.58
N LEU A 156 -5.48 3.00 3.27
CA LEU A 156 -5.33 1.67 2.70
C LEU A 156 -5.87 1.65 1.29
N TRP A 157 -5.09 1.08 0.38
CA TRP A 157 -5.53 0.74 -0.98
C TRP A 157 -5.30 -0.74 -1.19
N VAL A 158 -6.38 -1.52 -1.27
CA VAL A 158 -6.32 -2.99 -1.32
C VAL A 158 -7.16 -3.54 -2.47
N PRO A 159 -6.82 -4.71 -3.03
CA PRO A 159 -7.60 -5.35 -4.08
C PRO A 159 -8.99 -5.76 -3.56
N ALA A 160 -10.01 -5.44 -4.36
CA ALA A 160 -11.39 -5.71 -4.03
C ALA A 160 -11.86 -7.08 -4.50
N PHE A 161 -12.92 -7.56 -3.86
CA PHE A 161 -13.73 -8.74 -4.16
C PHE A 161 -12.97 -10.07 -4.18
N PRO A 162 -13.20 -10.96 -3.18
CA PRO A 162 -12.68 -12.33 -3.18
C PRO A 162 -13.04 -13.13 -4.44
N LEU A 163 -14.17 -12.83 -5.09
CA LEU A 163 -14.57 -13.43 -6.35
C LEU A 163 -13.57 -13.19 -7.50
N LEU A 164 -12.85 -12.07 -7.45
CA LEU A 164 -11.81 -11.70 -8.42
C LEU A 164 -10.44 -12.31 -8.11
N TYR A 165 -10.31 -13.05 -6.99
CA TYR A 165 -9.09 -13.75 -6.64
C TYR A 165 -8.75 -14.80 -7.71
N SER A 166 -7.52 -14.76 -8.20
CA SER A 166 -7.07 -15.55 -9.35
C SER A 166 -5.71 -16.23 -9.06
N ASP A 167 -5.24 -17.02 -10.02
CA ASP A 167 -3.89 -17.60 -9.95
C ASP A 167 -2.80 -16.54 -9.93
N PHE A 168 -3.06 -15.36 -10.49
CA PHE A 168 -2.16 -14.22 -10.39
C PHE A 168 -2.00 -13.77 -8.94
N ASP A 169 -3.08 -13.55 -8.20
CA ASP A 169 -3.02 -13.16 -6.79
C ASP A 169 -2.20 -14.15 -5.97
N ARG A 170 -2.40 -15.45 -6.22
CA ARG A 170 -1.65 -16.50 -5.53
C ARG A 170 -0.16 -16.45 -5.85
N LYS A 171 0.19 -16.22 -7.12
CA LYS A 171 1.59 -16.16 -7.57
C LYS A 171 2.36 -15.00 -6.98
N ILE A 172 1.72 -13.84 -6.82
CA ILE A 172 2.33 -12.66 -6.21
C ILE A 172 2.23 -12.63 -4.69
N GLY A 173 1.69 -13.69 -4.06
CA GLY A 173 1.66 -13.87 -2.62
C GLY A 173 0.51 -13.16 -1.90
N HIS A 174 -0.60 -12.90 -2.58
CA HIS A 174 -1.80 -12.42 -1.91
C HIS A 174 -2.43 -13.54 -1.08
N TYR A 175 -2.72 -13.26 0.18
CA TYR A 175 -3.56 -14.13 1.01
C TYR A 175 -5.05 -13.94 0.70
N ARG A 176 -5.46 -12.69 0.35
CA ARG A 176 -6.88 -12.33 0.20
C ARG A 176 -7.12 -11.12 -0.67
N ARG A 177 -8.40 -10.91 -0.97
CA ARG A 177 -8.97 -9.66 -1.47
C ARG A 177 -10.10 -9.23 -0.55
N TYR A 178 -10.44 -7.98 -0.52
CA TYR A 178 -11.30 -7.38 0.49
C TYR A 178 -12.67 -6.99 -0.07
N ARG A 179 -13.71 -7.17 0.76
CA ARG A 179 -14.97 -6.46 0.59
C ARG A 179 -15.01 -5.26 1.52
N ARG A 180 -15.65 -4.20 1.06
CA ARG A 180 -15.80 -2.97 1.84
C ARG A 180 -16.37 -3.19 3.26
N PRO A 181 -17.47 -3.97 3.47
CA PRO A 181 -17.99 -4.23 4.82
C PRO A 181 -17.02 -5.00 5.70
N GLU A 182 -16.31 -5.98 5.14
CA GLU A 182 -15.35 -6.82 5.87
C GLU A 182 -14.15 -5.97 6.34
N LEU A 183 -13.55 -5.18 5.43
CA LEU A 183 -12.45 -4.28 5.77
C LEU A 183 -12.87 -3.22 6.79
N ARG A 184 -14.10 -2.70 6.67
CA ARG A 184 -14.65 -1.77 7.65
C ARG A 184 -14.72 -2.40 9.05
N THR A 185 -15.22 -3.63 9.15
CA THR A 185 -15.29 -4.36 10.43
C THR A 185 -13.90 -4.63 11.00
N GLN A 186 -12.94 -5.00 10.17
CA GLN A 186 -11.55 -5.20 10.61
C GLN A 186 -10.94 -3.90 11.19
N LEU A 187 -11.12 -2.77 10.51
CA LEU A 187 -10.63 -1.48 10.99
C LEU A 187 -11.27 -1.08 12.32
N LEU A 188 -12.60 -1.24 12.46
CA LEU A 188 -13.30 -0.97 13.72
C LEU A 188 -12.79 -1.88 14.86
N ASN A 189 -12.62 -3.18 14.58
CA ASN A 189 -12.10 -4.14 15.56
C ASN A 189 -10.64 -3.89 15.93
N ALA A 190 -9.85 -3.30 15.01
CA ALA A 190 -8.48 -2.87 15.27
C ALA A 190 -8.41 -1.53 16.03
N GLY A 191 -9.54 -0.92 16.36
CA GLY A 191 -9.63 0.28 17.20
C GLY A 191 -9.67 1.60 16.42
N TYR A 192 -9.85 1.57 15.09
CA TYR A 192 -9.93 2.77 14.26
C TYR A 192 -11.35 3.31 14.14
N GLU A 193 -11.46 4.60 13.86
CA GLU A 193 -12.66 5.26 13.35
C GLU A 193 -12.59 5.36 11.83
N VAL A 194 -13.55 4.73 11.12
CA VAL A 194 -13.56 4.72 9.65
C VAL A 194 -14.17 6.00 9.10
N GLN A 195 -13.35 6.83 8.45
CA GLN A 195 -13.75 8.12 7.86
C GLN A 195 -14.32 7.97 6.44
N ASP A 196 -13.64 7.21 5.58
CA ASP A 196 -14.10 6.92 4.22
C ASP A 196 -13.77 5.48 3.87
N ILE A 197 -14.68 4.81 3.18
CA ILE A 197 -14.43 3.49 2.61
C ILE A 197 -15.27 3.31 1.36
N ARG A 198 -14.61 3.07 0.22
CA ARG A 198 -15.28 3.00 -1.08
C ARG A 198 -14.56 2.09 -2.06
N TYR A 199 -15.32 1.60 -3.02
CA TYR A 199 -14.76 0.96 -4.19
C TYR A 199 -14.25 1.99 -5.17
N VAL A 200 -13.20 1.64 -5.92
CA VAL A 200 -12.59 2.47 -6.95
C VAL A 200 -12.21 1.58 -8.14
N ASN A 201 -12.21 2.16 -9.32
CA ASN A 201 -11.87 1.52 -10.58
C ASN A 201 -12.87 0.41 -10.97
N ALA A 202 -14.13 0.81 -11.19
CA ALA A 202 -15.19 -0.11 -11.59
C ALA A 202 -14.92 -0.80 -12.94
N VAL A 203 -14.41 -0.04 -13.92
CA VAL A 203 -14.08 -0.61 -15.25
C VAL A 203 -12.91 -1.57 -15.15
N GLY A 204 -11.91 -1.27 -14.32
CA GLY A 204 -10.81 -2.19 -14.02
C GLY A 204 -11.31 -3.51 -13.43
N ALA A 205 -12.34 -3.47 -12.57
CA ALA A 205 -12.95 -4.69 -12.01
C ALA A 205 -13.57 -5.56 -13.11
N VAL A 206 -14.30 -4.95 -14.05
CA VAL A 206 -14.90 -5.66 -15.19
C VAL A 206 -13.83 -6.22 -16.12
N ALA A 207 -12.82 -5.41 -16.46
CA ALA A 207 -11.70 -5.84 -17.28
C ALA A 207 -10.95 -7.02 -16.63
N TRP A 208 -10.67 -6.94 -15.33
CA TRP A 208 -10.03 -8.01 -14.56
C TRP A 208 -10.88 -9.30 -14.55
N LEU A 209 -12.19 -9.16 -14.31
CA LEU A 209 -13.11 -10.30 -14.34
C LEU A 209 -13.06 -11.04 -15.68
N VAL A 210 -13.10 -10.29 -16.78
CA VAL A 210 -13.06 -10.88 -18.14
C VAL A 210 -11.69 -11.48 -18.43
N LEU A 211 -10.62 -10.72 -18.25
CA LEU A 211 -9.26 -11.12 -18.65
C LEU A 211 -8.69 -12.20 -17.71
N ALA A 212 -8.64 -11.92 -16.43
CA ALA A 212 -7.96 -12.79 -15.48
C ALA A 212 -8.81 -14.00 -15.08
N ARG A 213 -10.15 -13.81 -14.91
CA ARG A 213 -11.02 -14.87 -14.41
C ARG A 213 -11.56 -15.79 -15.48
N PHE A 214 -12.00 -15.24 -16.62
CA PHE A 214 -12.58 -16.04 -17.70
C PHE A 214 -11.58 -16.45 -18.77
N LEU A 215 -10.72 -15.52 -19.22
CA LEU A 215 -9.74 -15.84 -20.26
C LEU A 215 -8.43 -16.41 -19.69
N ARG A 216 -8.30 -16.49 -18.35
CA ARG A 216 -7.08 -16.93 -17.65
C ARG A 216 -5.83 -16.21 -18.16
N PHE A 217 -6.02 -15.02 -18.71
CA PHE A 217 -4.94 -14.17 -19.18
C PHE A 217 -4.34 -13.44 -17.97
N THR A 218 -3.09 -13.73 -17.68
CA THR A 218 -2.34 -13.00 -16.65
C THR A 218 -1.68 -11.81 -17.33
N PRO A 219 -2.05 -10.56 -17.01
CA PRO A 219 -1.43 -9.37 -17.59
C PRO A 219 -0.02 -9.14 -17.00
N THR A 220 0.87 -10.12 -17.20
CA THR A 220 2.27 -10.07 -16.74
C THR A 220 3.16 -9.25 -17.67
N HIS A 221 2.66 -8.88 -18.85
CA HIS A 221 3.42 -8.09 -19.82
C HIS A 221 2.75 -6.73 -20.03
N GLY A 222 3.50 -5.66 -19.76
CA GLY A 222 3.11 -4.26 -19.62
C GLY A 222 2.20 -3.61 -20.68
N THR A 223 1.93 -4.23 -21.84
CA THR A 223 1.14 -3.62 -22.89
C THR A 223 -0.34 -3.38 -22.50
N PRO A 224 -1.10 -4.35 -21.95
CA PRO A 224 -2.48 -4.12 -21.55
C PRO A 224 -2.63 -3.09 -20.44
N VAL A 225 -1.70 -3.09 -19.47
CA VAL A 225 -1.68 -2.12 -18.37
C VAL A 225 -1.42 -0.71 -18.91
N LYS A 226 -0.46 -0.54 -19.79
CA LYS A 226 -0.15 0.76 -20.42
C LYS A 226 -1.29 1.28 -21.29
N VAL A 227 -1.97 0.41 -22.04
CA VAL A 227 -3.15 0.78 -22.82
C VAL A 227 -4.29 1.24 -21.91
N PHE A 228 -4.56 0.49 -20.84
CA PHE A 228 -5.56 0.87 -19.85
C PHE A 228 -5.21 2.20 -19.19
N ASP A 229 -3.97 2.36 -18.75
CA ASP A 229 -3.48 3.58 -18.11
C ASP A 229 -3.62 4.81 -19.02
N LYS A 230 -3.20 4.67 -20.28
CA LYS A 230 -3.16 5.79 -21.22
C LYS A 230 -4.55 6.22 -21.70
N TYR A 231 -5.47 5.29 -21.96
CA TYR A 231 -6.72 5.59 -22.65
C TYR A 231 -7.95 5.53 -21.74
N PHE A 232 -7.96 4.66 -20.74
CA PHE A 232 -9.12 4.48 -19.88
C PHE A 232 -9.05 5.31 -18.60
N VAL A 233 -7.92 5.35 -17.94
CA VAL A 233 -7.77 6.06 -16.66
C VAL A 233 -8.13 7.55 -16.78
N PRO A 234 -7.68 8.31 -17.81
CA PRO A 234 -8.04 9.73 -17.94
C PRO A 234 -9.55 10.00 -18.08
N VAL A 235 -10.29 9.03 -18.62
CA VAL A 235 -11.76 9.12 -18.77
C VAL A 235 -12.48 8.70 -17.50
N LEU A 236 -11.99 7.63 -16.85
CA LEU A 236 -12.61 7.05 -15.65
C LEU A 236 -12.46 7.94 -14.42
N LYS A 237 -11.30 8.53 -14.25
CA LYS A 237 -10.96 9.39 -13.13
C LYS A 237 -11.99 10.53 -12.91
N PRO A 238 -12.33 11.39 -13.88
CA PRO A 238 -13.34 12.43 -13.69
C PRO A 238 -14.75 11.87 -13.49
N LEU A 239 -15.05 10.72 -14.09
CA LEU A 239 -16.35 10.07 -13.93
C LEU A 239 -16.54 9.57 -12.49
N GLU A 240 -15.57 8.83 -11.95
CA GLU A 240 -15.64 8.27 -10.60
C GLU A 240 -15.46 9.35 -9.49
N ARG A 241 -14.95 10.53 -9.82
CA ARG A 241 -14.99 11.69 -8.91
C ARG A 241 -16.42 12.14 -8.61
N ARG A 242 -17.31 12.05 -9.61
CA ARG A 242 -18.72 12.45 -9.48
C ARG A 242 -19.63 11.34 -9.02
N TRP A 243 -19.27 10.11 -9.37
CA TRP A 243 -20.08 8.93 -9.06
C TRP A 243 -19.23 7.91 -8.32
N ARG A 244 -19.62 7.57 -7.09
CA ARG A 244 -18.97 6.53 -6.30
C ARG A 244 -19.55 5.18 -6.72
N PRO A 245 -18.79 4.32 -7.45
CA PRO A 245 -19.32 3.07 -7.94
C PRO A 245 -19.64 2.09 -6.79
N PRO A 246 -20.68 1.25 -6.94
CA PRO A 246 -21.04 0.24 -5.95
C PRO A 246 -20.08 -0.96 -5.90
N PHE A 247 -19.19 -1.05 -6.89
CA PHE A 247 -18.11 -2.04 -7.00
C PHE A 247 -16.87 -1.43 -7.65
N GLY A 248 -15.72 -2.11 -7.55
CA GLY A 248 -14.47 -1.64 -8.18
C GLY A 248 -13.37 -2.69 -8.07
N GLN A 249 -12.25 -2.46 -8.71
CA GLN A 249 -11.09 -3.35 -8.64
C GLN A 249 -10.39 -3.25 -7.29
N SER A 250 -10.49 -2.09 -6.63
CA SER A 250 -9.83 -1.81 -5.36
C SER A 250 -10.81 -1.22 -4.34
N VAL A 251 -10.44 -1.32 -3.07
CA VAL A 251 -11.06 -0.61 -1.96
C VAL A 251 -10.06 0.42 -1.46
N LEU A 252 -10.47 1.69 -1.46
CA LEU A 252 -9.83 2.73 -0.67
C LEU A 252 -10.50 2.77 0.70
N ALA A 253 -9.71 2.70 1.78
CA ALA A 253 -10.17 2.93 3.13
C ALA A 253 -9.30 3.98 3.81
N VAL A 254 -9.95 4.90 4.51
CA VAL A 254 -9.33 5.90 5.36
C VAL A 254 -9.88 5.76 6.76
N ALA A 255 -9.00 5.52 7.71
CA ALA A 255 -9.38 5.31 9.09
C ALA A 255 -8.46 6.11 10.02
N THR A 256 -9.04 6.66 11.09
CA THR A 256 -8.33 7.51 12.04
C THR A 256 -8.06 6.75 13.32
N GLN A 257 -6.85 6.88 13.85
CA GLN A 257 -6.54 6.47 15.21
C GLN A 257 -7.29 7.40 16.18
N PRO A 258 -8.11 6.88 17.11
CA PRO A 258 -8.83 7.73 18.06
C PRO A 258 -7.90 8.65 18.86
N GLY A 259 -8.38 9.85 19.15
CA GLY A 259 -7.65 10.89 19.90
C GLY A 259 -7.62 12.22 19.15
N GLU A 260 -7.26 13.27 19.87
CA GLU A 260 -7.14 14.60 19.27
C GLU A 260 -5.82 14.71 18.49
N TYR A 261 -5.92 15.13 17.22
CA TYR A 261 -4.77 15.50 16.43
C TYR A 261 -4.11 16.74 17.04
N PRO A 262 -2.82 16.73 17.35
CA PRO A 262 -2.16 17.91 17.89
C PRO A 262 -2.31 19.07 16.91
N PRO A 263 -2.63 20.30 17.38
CA PRO A 263 -2.73 21.45 16.51
C PRO A 263 -1.42 21.65 15.76
N ASP A 264 -1.55 21.92 14.46
CA ASP A 264 -0.44 22.09 13.51
C ASP A 264 0.64 23.03 14.12
N ARG A 265 1.81 22.50 14.38
CA ARG A 265 2.98 23.32 14.71
C ARG A 265 3.45 23.95 13.41
N ARG A 266 2.83 25.06 13.01
CA ARG A 266 3.38 25.87 11.93
C ARG A 266 4.79 26.29 12.33
N PRO A 267 5.82 26.04 11.55
CA PRO A 267 7.13 26.63 11.80
C PRO A 267 7.00 28.12 11.53
N GLY A 268 7.04 28.94 12.57
CA GLY A 268 7.15 30.38 12.43
C GLY A 268 6.09 31.20 13.14
N SER A 269 6.13 31.21 14.48
CA SER A 269 5.77 32.38 15.26
C SER A 269 6.70 32.44 16.50
N ALA A 270 7.99 32.71 16.24
CA ALA A 270 8.86 33.32 17.24
C ALA A 270 8.70 34.84 17.09
N HIS A 271 8.06 35.44 18.09
CA HIS A 271 8.13 36.89 18.31
C HIS A 271 9.52 37.29 18.76
#